data_1f5e3be9df131941aaa040cdd1d8af91
#
_entry.id   1f5e3be9df131941aaa040cdd1d8af91
#
_cell.length_a   1.000
_cell.length_b   1.000
_cell.length_c   1.000
_cell.angle_alpha   90.00
_cell.angle_beta   90.00
_cell.angle_gamma   90.00
#
_symmetry.space_group_name_H-M   'P 1'
#
loop_
_entity.id
_entity.type
_entity.pdbx_description
1 polymer ?
#
loop_
_entity_poly.entity_id
_entity_poly.type
_entity_poly.pdbx_seq_one_letter_code
_entity_poly.pdbx_strand_id
1 'polypeptide(L)'
;MRILIVTFYYPPDLSAGSFRVDAIVKALQSHPDLKIDVVSTRPNRYGSFFAEAPRRETNDRVEISRIPVRKHKSGMFDQPVTFLKFALGALREVRGKKYDLVFATSSRLMTAALGALIARRLGTKLYLDIRDIFSDTIREIAPRPIAILSAPFFAWIERWTVSQANTVALVSPGFAEYFRQRYPGRRLVFFTNGVDDDFIHSSAARPAQPSIRTVVYAGNIGEGQGLEVILPELAELTANEMVFRVIGDGGRKQALADELAKRGIKNVELVAPLKRDALVRAYAEADVLFLHLNSYAALEKVLPSKVFEYAATGKPIVAGVSGYSAEFIRSEVSNAEVFTPGVVRDALAALRKVGTAHTDRSAFVAKYRRSEISRKMADDILAVASGQEVRS
;
A
#
# COMPACT_ATOMS: atom_id res chain seq x y z
N MET A 1 -13.63 21.98 -14.97
CA MET A 1 -13.55 20.50 -14.95
C MET A 1 -13.89 19.96 -13.58
N ARG A 2 -14.55 18.78 -13.48
CA ARG A 2 -14.88 18.17 -12.18
C ARG A 2 -14.50 16.69 -12.19
N ILE A 3 -13.69 16.25 -11.22
CA ILE A 3 -13.23 14.85 -11.08
C ILE A 3 -13.82 14.23 -9.82
N LEU A 4 -14.36 13.02 -9.94
CA LEU A 4 -14.76 12.20 -8.81
C LEU A 4 -13.63 11.22 -8.46
N ILE A 5 -13.25 11.17 -7.20
CA ILE A 5 -12.31 10.19 -6.64
C ILE A 5 -13.06 9.23 -5.73
N VAL A 6 -13.09 7.95 -6.08
CA VAL A 6 -13.71 6.87 -5.31
C VAL A 6 -12.61 6.04 -4.67
N THR A 7 -12.49 6.12 -3.36
CA THR A 7 -11.49 5.39 -2.57
C THR A 7 -12.11 4.83 -1.29
N PHE A 8 -11.67 3.65 -0.84
CA PHE A 8 -12.18 3.10 0.41
C PHE A 8 -11.52 3.75 1.63
N TYR A 9 -10.21 4.05 1.55
CA TYR A 9 -9.43 4.69 2.62
C TYR A 9 -8.94 6.07 2.16
N TYR A 10 -9.11 7.06 3.04
CA TYR A 10 -8.61 8.42 2.87
C TYR A 10 -8.16 8.98 4.22
N PRO A 11 -7.25 9.97 4.29
CA PRO A 11 -6.84 10.52 5.57
C PRO A 11 -8.04 10.88 6.48
N PRO A 12 -7.92 10.59 7.80
CA PRO A 12 -6.70 10.22 8.54
C PRO A 12 -6.43 8.69 8.66
N ASP A 13 -7.01 7.83 7.82
CA ASP A 13 -6.66 6.41 7.81
C ASP A 13 -5.16 6.22 7.47
N LEU A 14 -4.46 5.41 8.28
CA LEU A 14 -3.03 5.12 8.10
C LEU A 14 -2.85 3.92 7.15
N SER A 15 -2.82 4.18 5.86
CA SER A 15 -2.53 3.16 4.86
C SER A 15 -1.82 3.75 3.64
N ALA A 16 -1.01 2.93 2.95
CA ALA A 16 -0.36 3.34 1.70
C ALA A 16 -1.36 3.83 0.64
N GLY A 17 -2.58 3.26 0.63
CA GLY A 17 -3.67 3.72 -0.25
C GLY A 17 -4.17 5.11 0.08
N SER A 18 -4.37 5.39 1.36
CA SER A 18 -4.80 6.69 1.85
C SER A 18 -3.78 7.78 1.49
N PHE A 19 -2.49 7.56 1.81
CA PHE A 19 -1.42 8.51 1.50
C PHE A 19 -1.23 8.75 0.00
N ARG A 20 -1.39 7.69 -0.82
CA ARG A 20 -1.32 7.81 -2.27
C ARG A 20 -2.44 8.69 -2.84
N VAL A 21 -3.68 8.44 -2.44
CA VAL A 21 -4.82 9.22 -2.93
C VAL A 21 -4.74 10.66 -2.47
N ASP A 22 -4.30 10.91 -1.23
CA ASP A 22 -4.07 12.27 -0.71
C ASP A 22 -3.02 13.03 -1.55
N ALA A 23 -1.91 12.38 -1.88
CA ALA A 23 -0.87 12.97 -2.72
C ALA A 23 -1.37 13.29 -4.15
N ILE A 24 -2.23 12.43 -4.72
CA ILE A 24 -2.88 12.68 -6.01
C ILE A 24 -3.86 13.84 -5.92
N VAL A 25 -4.69 13.92 -4.86
CA VAL A 25 -5.60 15.04 -4.63
C VAL A 25 -4.83 16.35 -4.52
N LYS A 26 -3.75 16.39 -3.73
CA LYS A 26 -2.87 17.55 -3.60
C LYS A 26 -2.26 17.97 -4.94
N ALA A 27 -1.81 17.02 -5.74
CA ALA A 27 -1.28 17.30 -7.07
C ALA A 27 -2.35 17.86 -8.02
N LEU A 28 -3.57 17.31 -7.98
CA LEU A 28 -4.69 17.82 -8.78
C LEU A 28 -5.14 19.22 -8.33
N GLN A 29 -5.03 19.55 -7.04
CA GLN A 29 -5.37 20.90 -6.51
C GLN A 29 -4.48 22.03 -7.05
N SER A 30 -3.30 21.72 -7.59
CA SER A 30 -2.46 22.72 -8.25
C SER A 30 -3.10 23.33 -9.50
N HIS A 31 -4.16 22.71 -10.05
CA HIS A 31 -4.87 23.20 -11.23
C HIS A 31 -6.07 24.09 -10.82
N PRO A 32 -6.08 25.38 -11.17
CA PRO A 32 -7.02 26.38 -10.60
C PRO A 32 -8.49 26.11 -10.97
N ASP A 33 -8.79 25.56 -12.13
CA ASP A 33 -10.16 25.36 -12.64
C ASP A 33 -10.75 23.98 -12.34
N LEU A 34 -10.07 23.19 -11.49
CA LEU A 34 -10.47 21.83 -11.17
C LEU A 34 -11.27 21.77 -9.86
N LYS A 35 -12.44 21.14 -9.91
CA LYS A 35 -13.21 20.72 -8.72
C LYS A 35 -13.02 19.23 -8.49
N ILE A 36 -12.81 18.83 -7.25
CA ILE A 36 -12.53 17.45 -6.87
C ILE A 36 -13.53 17.02 -5.81
N ASP A 37 -14.28 15.97 -6.09
CA ASP A 37 -15.12 15.30 -5.10
C ASP A 37 -14.43 14.00 -4.68
N VAL A 38 -14.15 13.83 -3.39
CA VAL A 38 -13.62 12.60 -2.82
C VAL A 38 -14.72 11.89 -2.06
N VAL A 39 -15.02 10.65 -2.45
CA VAL A 39 -15.96 9.78 -1.73
C VAL A 39 -15.18 8.63 -1.10
N SER A 40 -15.21 8.58 0.24
CA SER A 40 -14.47 7.61 1.04
C SER A 40 -15.31 7.08 2.20
N THR A 41 -14.76 6.18 3.00
CA THR A 41 -15.35 5.78 4.29
C THR A 41 -14.87 6.69 5.43
N ARG A 42 -15.59 6.72 6.55
CA ARG A 42 -15.00 7.19 7.81
C ARG A 42 -13.82 6.30 8.18
N PRO A 43 -12.81 6.83 8.94
CA PRO A 43 -11.64 6.06 9.32
C PRO A 43 -11.99 4.71 9.95
N ASN A 44 -11.45 3.63 9.38
CA ASN A 44 -11.78 2.27 9.83
C ASN A 44 -10.68 1.23 9.56
N ARG A 45 -9.46 1.65 9.19
CA ARG A 45 -8.41 0.73 8.77
C ARG A 45 -7.91 -0.20 9.89
N TYR A 46 -7.64 0.36 11.06
CA TYR A 46 -7.13 -0.37 12.22
C TYR A 46 -8.07 -0.23 13.40
N GLY A 47 -8.36 -1.35 14.09
CA GLY A 47 -9.17 -1.34 15.29
C GLY A 47 -8.50 -0.64 16.48
N SER A 48 -7.16 -0.65 16.52
CA SER A 48 -6.32 -0.05 17.54
C SER A 48 -5.99 1.43 17.32
N PHE A 49 -6.30 1.98 16.13
CA PHE A 49 -6.04 3.40 15.80
C PHE A 49 -7.36 4.14 15.61
N PHE A 50 -7.66 5.07 16.52
CA PHE A 50 -8.84 5.92 16.46
C PHE A 50 -8.47 7.30 15.94
N ALA A 51 -8.99 7.65 14.78
CA ALA A 51 -8.97 9.01 14.28
C ALA A 51 -10.40 9.42 13.96
N GLU A 52 -10.80 10.61 14.41
CA GLU A 52 -12.07 11.21 14.05
C GLU A 52 -11.91 12.03 12.78
N ALA A 53 -12.92 11.97 11.93
CA ALA A 53 -13.01 12.82 10.75
C ALA A 53 -14.47 13.22 10.52
N PRO A 54 -14.74 14.46 10.12
CA PRO A 54 -16.09 14.91 9.83
C PRO A 54 -16.68 14.13 8.65
N ARG A 55 -18.01 14.02 8.64
CA ARG A 55 -18.71 13.33 7.54
C ARG A 55 -18.53 14.08 6.20
N ARG A 56 -18.51 15.40 6.26
CA ARG A 56 -18.25 16.27 5.11
C ARG A 56 -17.18 17.28 5.48
N GLU A 57 -16.30 17.52 4.56
CA GLU A 57 -15.22 18.49 4.68
C GLU A 57 -15.06 19.16 3.33
N THR A 58 -15.03 20.47 3.33
CA THR A 58 -14.80 21.26 2.12
C THR A 58 -13.58 22.11 2.36
N ASN A 59 -12.62 21.97 1.50
CA ASN A 59 -11.40 22.76 1.51
C ASN A 59 -11.17 23.28 0.09
N ASP A 60 -11.36 24.60 -0.09
CA ASP A 60 -11.24 25.29 -1.37
C ASP A 60 -12.08 24.57 -2.45
N ARG A 61 -11.43 23.81 -3.33
CA ARG A 61 -12.05 23.11 -4.48
C ARG A 61 -12.24 21.62 -4.28
N VAL A 62 -11.94 21.11 -3.08
CA VAL A 62 -12.09 19.71 -2.73
C VAL A 62 -13.24 19.51 -1.76
N GLU A 63 -14.22 18.72 -2.17
CA GLU A 63 -15.32 18.27 -1.32
C GLU A 63 -15.08 16.81 -0.93
N ILE A 64 -14.89 16.52 0.36
CA ILE A 64 -14.67 15.16 0.88
C ILE A 64 -15.95 14.69 1.57
N SER A 65 -16.53 13.60 1.08
CA SER A 65 -17.69 12.94 1.67
C SER A 65 -17.28 11.58 2.25
N ARG A 66 -17.39 11.43 3.58
CA ARG A 66 -17.05 10.19 4.30
C ARG A 66 -18.31 9.43 4.69
N ILE A 67 -18.50 8.27 4.08
CA ILE A 67 -19.65 7.39 4.34
C ILE A 67 -19.42 6.64 5.66
N PRO A 68 -20.37 6.70 6.61
CA PRO A 68 -20.28 5.95 7.87
C PRO A 68 -20.39 4.44 7.60
N VAL A 69 -19.37 3.70 8.01
CA VAL A 69 -19.36 2.24 7.96
C VAL A 69 -19.09 1.69 9.37
N ARG A 70 -19.48 0.43 9.62
CA ARG A 70 -19.17 -0.21 10.91
C ARG A 70 -17.66 -0.39 11.07
N LYS A 71 -17.16 -0.26 12.29
CA LYS A 71 -15.77 -0.57 12.65
C LYS A 71 -15.48 -2.03 12.30
N HIS A 72 -14.32 -2.27 11.73
CA HIS A 72 -13.87 -3.60 11.38
C HIS A 72 -13.71 -4.46 12.64
N LYS A 73 -14.55 -5.44 12.80
CA LYS A 73 -14.22 -6.64 13.55
C LYS A 73 -13.63 -7.59 12.49
N SER A 74 -12.46 -8.13 12.72
CA SER A 74 -11.69 -8.96 11.79
C SER A 74 -12.40 -10.25 11.39
N GLY A 75 -13.50 -10.13 10.62
CA GLY A 75 -14.30 -11.24 10.14
C GLY A 75 -14.55 -11.13 8.64
N MET A 76 -14.43 -12.26 7.93
CA MET A 76 -14.65 -12.34 6.49
C MET A 76 -16.09 -11.94 6.09
N PHE A 77 -17.07 -12.11 6.99
CA PHE A 77 -18.49 -11.82 6.75
C PHE A 77 -18.88 -10.34 6.94
N ASP A 78 -18.13 -9.57 7.73
CA ASP A 78 -18.41 -8.14 7.94
C ASP A 78 -18.02 -7.27 6.75
N GLN A 79 -17.10 -7.74 5.91
CA GLN A 79 -16.58 -6.96 4.78
C GLN A 79 -17.62 -6.69 3.68
N PRO A 80 -18.43 -7.66 3.24
CA PRO A 80 -19.45 -7.42 2.21
C PRO A 80 -20.52 -6.43 2.65
N VAL A 81 -21.00 -6.52 3.89
CA VAL A 81 -22.04 -5.61 4.42
C VAL A 81 -21.49 -4.19 4.55
N THR A 82 -20.27 -4.06 5.02
CA THR A 82 -19.56 -2.76 5.13
C THR A 82 -19.38 -2.14 3.75
N PHE A 83 -18.98 -2.94 2.76
CA PHE A 83 -18.82 -2.48 1.40
C PHE A 83 -20.17 -2.08 0.77
N LEU A 84 -21.23 -2.84 0.97
CA LEU A 84 -22.56 -2.51 0.44
C LEU A 84 -23.05 -1.16 0.96
N LYS A 85 -22.87 -0.88 2.26
CA LYS A 85 -23.20 0.43 2.84
C LYS A 85 -22.38 1.55 2.20
N PHE A 86 -21.09 1.33 1.99
CA PHE A 86 -20.23 2.28 1.29
C PHE A 86 -20.73 2.52 -0.14
N ALA A 87 -21.01 1.45 -0.90
CA ALA A 87 -21.47 1.55 -2.28
C ALA A 87 -22.78 2.32 -2.41
N LEU A 88 -23.78 2.00 -1.57
CA LEU A 88 -25.06 2.72 -1.56
C LEU A 88 -24.89 4.19 -1.15
N GLY A 89 -24.03 4.47 -0.18
CA GLY A 89 -23.70 5.84 0.23
C GLY A 89 -23.02 6.61 -0.90
N ALA A 90 -22.04 6.03 -1.56
CA ALA A 90 -21.33 6.63 -2.67
C ALA A 90 -22.25 6.94 -3.86
N LEU A 91 -23.13 5.99 -4.22
CA LEU A 91 -24.14 6.20 -5.28
C LEU A 91 -25.13 7.33 -4.96
N ARG A 92 -25.46 7.54 -3.67
CA ARG A 92 -26.30 8.68 -3.24
C ARG A 92 -25.55 10.02 -3.34
N GLU A 93 -24.27 10.05 -2.93
CA GLU A 93 -23.44 11.27 -2.96
C GLU A 93 -23.19 11.79 -4.38
N VAL A 94 -23.11 10.90 -5.37
CA VAL A 94 -22.87 11.29 -6.77
C VAL A 94 -24.14 11.58 -7.57
N ARG A 95 -25.32 11.31 -6.99
CA ARG A 95 -26.61 11.47 -7.68
C ARG A 95 -26.86 12.92 -8.06
N GLY A 96 -27.18 13.17 -9.33
CA GLY A 96 -27.46 14.50 -9.86
C GLY A 96 -26.21 15.37 -10.11
N LYS A 97 -25.02 14.88 -9.81
CA LYS A 97 -23.77 15.55 -10.12
C LYS A 97 -23.24 15.08 -11.49
N LYS A 98 -22.53 15.97 -12.18
CA LYS A 98 -21.81 15.66 -13.45
C LYS A 98 -20.32 15.67 -13.20
N TYR A 99 -19.62 14.74 -13.80
CA TYR A 99 -18.18 14.60 -13.72
C TYR A 99 -17.57 14.36 -15.10
N ASP A 100 -16.39 14.91 -15.33
CA ASP A 100 -15.62 14.71 -16.56
C ASP A 100 -14.83 13.40 -16.52
N LEU A 101 -14.49 12.94 -15.29
CA LEU A 101 -13.77 11.69 -15.07
C LEU A 101 -14.06 11.14 -13.67
N VAL A 102 -14.13 9.81 -13.59
CA VAL A 102 -14.08 9.05 -12.33
C VAL A 102 -12.71 8.42 -12.19
N PHE A 103 -12.01 8.76 -11.10
CA PHE A 103 -10.82 8.06 -10.63
C PHE A 103 -11.22 7.04 -9.56
N ALA A 104 -10.81 5.79 -9.68
CA ALA A 104 -11.09 4.75 -8.68
C ALA A 104 -9.86 3.92 -8.38
N THR A 105 -9.56 3.73 -7.08
CA THR A 105 -8.44 2.90 -6.65
C THR A 105 -8.88 1.50 -6.23
N SER A 106 -8.10 0.49 -6.61
CA SER A 106 -8.33 -0.91 -6.24
C SER A 106 -7.69 -1.30 -4.91
N SER A 107 -7.59 -0.39 -3.93
CA SER A 107 -7.23 -0.79 -2.57
C SER A 107 -8.15 -1.92 -2.03
N ARG A 108 -9.30 -2.08 -2.68
CA ARG A 108 -10.18 -3.26 -2.70
C ARG A 108 -10.78 -3.35 -4.11
N LEU A 109 -10.79 -4.55 -4.71
CA LEU A 109 -11.37 -4.77 -6.06
C LEU A 109 -12.77 -4.15 -6.20
N MET A 110 -13.61 -4.36 -5.20
CA MET A 110 -14.99 -3.86 -5.22
C MET A 110 -15.08 -2.33 -5.26
N THR A 111 -14.07 -1.59 -4.76
CA THR A 111 -14.03 -0.13 -4.87
C THR A 111 -13.77 0.30 -6.31
N ALA A 112 -12.87 -0.38 -7.01
CA ALA A 112 -12.63 -0.17 -8.43
C ALA A 112 -13.89 -0.50 -9.25
N ALA A 113 -14.58 -1.60 -8.93
CA ALA A 113 -15.84 -1.99 -9.57
C ALA A 113 -16.96 -0.96 -9.32
N LEU A 114 -17.05 -0.40 -8.12
CA LEU A 114 -17.97 0.68 -7.81
C LEU A 114 -17.66 1.93 -8.65
N GLY A 115 -16.41 2.31 -8.78
CA GLY A 115 -15.97 3.42 -9.64
C GLY A 115 -16.36 3.19 -11.11
N ALA A 116 -16.16 1.96 -11.61
CA ALA A 116 -16.56 1.57 -12.96
C ALA A 116 -18.09 1.63 -13.16
N LEU A 117 -18.87 1.20 -12.17
CA LEU A 117 -20.33 1.30 -12.18
C LEU A 117 -20.78 2.76 -12.21
N ILE A 118 -20.17 3.61 -11.42
CA ILE A 118 -20.46 5.06 -11.37
C ILE A 118 -20.12 5.70 -12.73
N ALA A 119 -18.92 5.47 -13.25
CA ALA A 119 -18.48 6.03 -14.52
C ALA A 119 -19.43 5.63 -15.67
N ARG A 120 -19.79 4.34 -15.74
CA ARG A 120 -20.76 3.84 -16.73
C ARG A 120 -22.14 4.49 -16.61
N ARG A 121 -22.65 4.66 -15.38
CA ARG A 121 -23.97 5.29 -15.14
C ARG A 121 -23.99 6.77 -15.50
N LEU A 122 -22.88 7.43 -15.31
CA LEU A 122 -22.73 8.87 -15.61
C LEU A 122 -22.30 9.13 -17.07
N GLY A 123 -21.97 8.08 -17.83
CA GLY A 123 -21.46 8.20 -19.20
C GLY A 123 -20.12 8.94 -19.28
N THR A 124 -19.26 8.81 -18.25
CA THR A 124 -18.00 9.53 -18.16
C THR A 124 -16.79 8.59 -18.19
N LYS A 125 -15.60 9.17 -18.34
CA LYS A 125 -14.33 8.43 -18.42
C LYS A 125 -13.98 7.80 -17.08
N LEU A 126 -13.28 6.66 -17.12
CA LEU A 126 -12.79 5.94 -15.96
C LEU A 126 -11.27 5.82 -15.99
N TYR A 127 -10.63 6.25 -14.91
CA TYR A 127 -9.22 6.06 -14.63
C TYR A 127 -9.08 5.11 -13.42
N LEU A 128 -8.48 3.93 -13.63
CA LEU A 128 -8.28 2.93 -12.58
C LEU A 128 -6.85 3.01 -12.03
N ASP A 129 -6.71 3.06 -10.72
CA ASP A 129 -5.44 2.92 -9.99
C ASP A 129 -5.38 1.52 -9.36
N ILE A 130 -4.69 0.60 -10.01
CA ILE A 130 -4.56 -0.80 -9.60
C ILE A 130 -3.41 -0.95 -8.62
N ARG A 131 -3.74 -1.43 -7.42
CA ARG A 131 -2.80 -1.57 -6.30
C ARG A 131 -2.42 -3.00 -6.00
N ASP A 132 -3.31 -3.93 -6.29
CA ASP A 132 -3.14 -5.37 -6.06
C ASP A 132 -3.87 -6.15 -7.16
N ILE A 133 -3.38 -7.34 -7.49
CA ILE A 133 -4.07 -8.31 -8.32
C ILE A 133 -4.93 -9.17 -7.41
N PHE A 134 -6.16 -8.74 -7.18
CA PHE A 134 -7.03 -9.33 -6.18
C PHE A 134 -7.44 -10.78 -6.50
N SER A 135 -7.65 -11.10 -7.77
CA SER A 135 -8.01 -12.45 -8.20
C SER A 135 -6.93 -13.49 -7.88
N ASP A 136 -5.65 -13.11 -7.98
CA ASP A 136 -4.53 -13.98 -7.62
C ASP A 136 -4.42 -14.08 -6.09
N THR A 137 -4.54 -12.96 -5.39
CA THR A 137 -4.44 -12.90 -3.92
C THR A 137 -5.50 -13.77 -3.23
N ILE A 138 -6.75 -13.76 -3.70
CA ILE A 138 -7.81 -14.60 -3.12
C ILE A 138 -7.53 -16.09 -3.29
N ARG A 139 -6.97 -16.49 -4.43
CA ARG A 139 -6.65 -17.90 -4.68
C ARG A 139 -5.64 -18.47 -3.69
N GLU A 140 -4.75 -17.65 -3.17
CA GLU A 140 -3.66 -18.07 -2.29
C GLU A 140 -3.99 -17.90 -0.80
N ILE A 141 -4.73 -16.87 -0.43
CA ILE A 141 -5.00 -16.54 0.98
C ILE A 141 -6.29 -17.17 1.50
N ALA A 142 -7.32 -17.34 0.65
CA ALA A 142 -8.58 -17.90 1.10
C ALA A 142 -8.50 -19.43 1.26
N PRO A 143 -9.28 -20.03 2.20
CA PRO A 143 -9.41 -21.50 2.28
C PRO A 143 -9.78 -22.08 0.90
N ARG A 144 -9.12 -23.20 0.52
CA ARG A 144 -9.25 -23.79 -0.82
C ARG A 144 -10.69 -23.87 -1.37
N PRO A 145 -11.71 -24.35 -0.64
CA PRO A 145 -13.08 -24.43 -1.18
C PRO A 145 -13.66 -23.04 -1.48
N ILE A 146 -13.37 -22.04 -0.64
CA ILE A 146 -13.83 -20.67 -0.85
C ILE A 146 -13.10 -20.03 -2.05
N ALA A 147 -11.79 -20.27 -2.16
CA ALA A 147 -10.97 -19.77 -3.26
C ALA A 147 -11.47 -20.30 -4.61
N ILE A 148 -11.71 -21.60 -4.72
CA ILE A 148 -12.18 -22.24 -5.97
C ILE A 148 -13.55 -21.71 -6.37
N LEU A 149 -14.48 -21.57 -5.42
CA LEU A 149 -15.84 -21.13 -5.70
C LEU A 149 -15.94 -19.64 -6.03
N SER A 150 -15.13 -18.81 -5.38
CA SER A 150 -15.18 -17.34 -5.52
C SER A 150 -14.25 -16.78 -6.60
N ALA A 151 -13.19 -17.47 -6.97
CA ALA A 151 -12.21 -16.99 -7.95
C ALA A 151 -12.83 -16.63 -9.33
N PRO A 152 -13.75 -17.44 -9.93
CA PRO A 152 -14.38 -17.08 -11.19
C PRO A 152 -15.20 -15.80 -11.10
N PHE A 153 -15.91 -15.60 -9.98
CA PHE A 153 -16.71 -14.41 -9.73
C PHE A 153 -15.84 -13.15 -9.63
N PHE A 154 -14.74 -13.21 -8.87
CA PHE A 154 -13.81 -12.08 -8.76
C PHE A 154 -13.07 -11.81 -10.05
N ALA A 155 -12.69 -12.85 -10.81
CA ALA A 155 -12.09 -12.70 -12.13
C ALA A 155 -13.05 -12.03 -13.13
N TRP A 156 -14.35 -12.37 -13.05
CA TRP A 156 -15.38 -11.71 -13.86
C TRP A 156 -15.54 -10.24 -13.49
N ILE A 157 -15.61 -9.91 -12.17
CA ILE A 157 -15.66 -8.51 -11.70
C ILE A 157 -14.44 -7.74 -12.18
N GLU A 158 -13.23 -8.30 -12.03
CA GLU A 158 -12.00 -7.67 -12.47
C GLU A 158 -12.03 -7.38 -13.98
N ARG A 159 -12.40 -8.41 -14.78
CA ARG A 159 -12.51 -8.26 -16.23
C ARG A 159 -13.51 -7.18 -16.62
N TRP A 160 -14.68 -7.20 -16.02
CA TRP A 160 -15.69 -6.19 -16.27
C TRP A 160 -15.20 -4.79 -15.87
N THR A 161 -14.59 -4.64 -14.70
CA THR A 161 -14.08 -3.38 -14.19
C THR A 161 -13.01 -2.79 -15.13
N VAL A 162 -12.02 -3.59 -15.48
CA VAL A 162 -10.93 -3.19 -16.38
C VAL A 162 -11.47 -2.88 -17.79
N SER A 163 -12.49 -3.60 -18.27
CA SER A 163 -13.09 -3.33 -19.57
C SER A 163 -13.79 -1.95 -19.68
N GLN A 164 -14.19 -1.35 -18.55
CA GLN A 164 -14.79 -0.01 -18.54
C GLN A 164 -13.72 1.11 -18.50
N ALA A 165 -12.44 0.78 -18.22
CA ALA A 165 -11.41 1.79 -18.01
C ALA A 165 -10.89 2.39 -19.32
N ASN A 166 -10.72 3.70 -19.35
CA ASN A 166 -9.97 4.42 -20.38
C ASN A 166 -8.46 4.29 -20.16
N THR A 167 -8.05 4.29 -18.89
CA THR A 167 -6.65 4.11 -18.48
C THR A 167 -6.57 3.24 -17.24
N VAL A 168 -5.58 2.37 -17.19
CA VAL A 168 -5.25 1.52 -16.05
C VAL A 168 -3.85 1.87 -15.58
N ALA A 169 -3.76 2.54 -14.43
CA ALA A 169 -2.50 2.83 -13.76
C ALA A 169 -2.13 1.68 -12.84
N LEU A 170 -0.91 1.19 -12.97
CA LEU A 170 -0.36 0.09 -12.20
C LEU A 170 0.67 0.63 -11.19
N VAL A 171 0.51 0.30 -9.91
CA VAL A 171 1.43 0.73 -8.85
C VAL A 171 2.74 -0.07 -8.85
N SER A 172 2.73 -1.24 -9.46
CA SER A 172 3.90 -2.08 -9.65
C SER A 172 4.08 -2.43 -11.12
N PRO A 173 5.23 -2.16 -11.73
CA PRO A 173 5.56 -2.67 -13.05
C PRO A 173 5.51 -4.20 -13.15
N GLY A 174 5.68 -4.91 -12.04
CA GLY A 174 5.52 -6.37 -11.98
C GLY A 174 4.10 -6.86 -12.34
N PHE A 175 3.10 -5.98 -12.34
CA PHE A 175 1.75 -6.33 -12.81
C PHE A 175 1.61 -6.27 -14.34
N ALA A 176 2.59 -5.70 -15.05
CA ALA A 176 2.47 -5.38 -16.49
C ALA A 176 2.10 -6.60 -17.33
N GLU A 177 2.82 -7.71 -17.14
CA GLU A 177 2.61 -8.93 -17.93
C GLU A 177 1.19 -9.49 -17.73
N TYR A 178 0.74 -9.57 -16.48
CA TYR A 178 -0.61 -10.00 -16.14
C TYR A 178 -1.70 -9.19 -16.85
N PHE A 179 -1.56 -7.84 -16.85
CA PHE A 179 -2.56 -6.96 -17.47
C PHE A 179 -2.47 -6.95 -19.00
N ARG A 180 -1.28 -7.00 -19.58
CA ARG A 180 -1.10 -7.07 -21.05
C ARG A 180 -1.71 -8.33 -21.64
N GLN A 181 -1.49 -9.48 -21.00
CA GLN A 181 -2.02 -10.76 -21.48
C GLN A 181 -3.55 -10.83 -21.36
N ARG A 182 -4.10 -10.33 -20.26
CA ARG A 182 -5.55 -10.45 -19.98
C ARG A 182 -6.39 -9.36 -20.62
N TYR A 183 -5.82 -8.19 -20.84
CA TYR A 183 -6.52 -6.98 -21.30
C TYR A 183 -5.76 -6.31 -22.45
N PRO A 184 -5.55 -7.00 -23.57
CA PRO A 184 -4.83 -6.45 -24.72
C PRO A 184 -5.56 -5.19 -25.23
N GLY A 185 -4.79 -4.20 -25.66
CA GLY A 185 -5.31 -2.93 -26.15
C GLY A 185 -5.77 -1.92 -25.07
N ARG A 186 -5.67 -2.25 -23.77
CA ARG A 186 -5.89 -1.26 -22.72
C ARG A 186 -4.66 -0.40 -22.53
N ARG A 187 -4.86 0.91 -22.36
CA ARG A 187 -3.79 1.84 -22.02
C ARG A 187 -3.32 1.55 -20.59
N LEU A 188 -2.08 1.07 -20.45
CA LEU A 188 -1.43 0.81 -19.17
C LEU A 188 -0.39 1.89 -18.91
N VAL A 189 -0.41 2.49 -17.72
CA VAL A 189 0.57 3.45 -17.23
C VAL A 189 1.13 3.02 -15.88
N PHE A 190 2.35 3.45 -15.55
CA PHE A 190 3.04 2.99 -14.35
C PHE A 190 3.37 4.16 -13.43
N PHE A 191 2.77 4.15 -12.25
CA PHE A 191 3.01 5.14 -11.21
C PHE A 191 3.20 4.43 -9.87
N THR A 192 4.44 4.27 -9.42
CA THR A 192 4.76 3.61 -8.15
C THR A 192 4.31 4.42 -6.93
N ASN A 193 4.45 3.87 -5.72
CA ASN A 193 4.06 4.58 -4.50
C ASN A 193 4.91 5.81 -4.19
N GLY A 194 6.22 5.72 -4.42
CA GLY A 194 7.17 6.81 -4.21
C GLY A 194 7.52 7.10 -2.74
N VAL A 195 8.50 7.97 -2.55
CA VAL A 195 9.04 8.45 -1.28
C VAL A 195 8.27 9.68 -0.83
N ASP A 196 7.76 9.69 0.41
CA ASP A 196 7.22 10.90 1.04
C ASP A 196 8.34 11.80 1.56
N ASP A 197 8.13 13.11 1.46
CA ASP A 197 9.11 14.13 1.90
C ASP A 197 9.46 14.01 3.39
N ASP A 198 8.53 13.54 4.23
CA ASP A 198 8.75 13.33 5.67
C ASP A 198 9.92 12.37 5.99
N PHE A 199 10.22 11.42 5.09
CA PHE A 199 11.32 10.48 5.29
C PHE A 199 12.67 10.99 4.76
N ILE A 200 12.69 12.05 3.97
CA ILE A 200 13.91 12.59 3.35
C ILE A 200 14.80 13.30 4.38
N HIS A 201 14.22 13.90 5.39
CA HIS A 201 14.91 14.71 6.38
C HIS A 201 15.27 13.96 7.68
N SER A 202 15.04 12.65 7.75
CA SER A 202 15.19 11.87 8.98
C SER A 202 16.59 11.30 9.22
N SER A 203 17.61 11.68 8.44
CA SER A 203 18.96 11.14 8.53
C SER A 203 19.79 11.73 9.70
N ALA A 204 19.28 11.65 10.92
CA ALA A 204 20.15 11.81 12.09
C ALA A 204 20.99 10.54 12.22
N ALA A 205 22.25 10.64 11.88
CA ALA A 205 23.23 9.58 12.12
C ALA A 205 23.26 9.30 13.63
N ARG A 206 22.79 8.13 14.05
CA ARG A 206 23.06 7.64 15.40
C ARG A 206 24.57 7.33 15.48
N PRO A 207 25.27 7.77 16.53
CA PRO A 207 26.67 7.38 16.70
C PRO A 207 26.81 5.86 16.66
N ALA A 208 27.88 5.38 16.07
CA ALA A 208 28.17 3.95 16.01
C ALA A 208 28.07 3.30 17.37
N GLN A 209 27.30 2.33 17.65
CA GLN A 209 27.08 1.59 18.69
C GLN A 209 26.55 0.44 18.90
N PRO A 210 25.87 -0.16 19.56
CA PRO A 210 26.13 -1.06 20.65
C PRO A 210 26.33 -2.53 20.20
N SER A 211 26.64 -3.39 21.11
CA SER A 211 26.72 -4.85 20.97
C SER A 211 25.42 -5.50 20.46
N ILE A 212 24.26 -4.82 20.60
CA ILE A 212 22.94 -5.31 20.18
C ILE A 212 22.33 -4.35 19.16
N ARG A 213 22.03 -4.85 17.94
CA ARG A 213 21.41 -4.07 16.87
C ARG A 213 19.88 -4.02 16.97
N THR A 214 19.31 -2.87 16.68
CA THR A 214 17.85 -2.68 16.58
C THR A 214 17.38 -2.89 15.16
N VAL A 215 16.58 -3.93 14.95
CA VAL A 215 15.94 -4.26 13.67
C VAL A 215 14.49 -3.81 13.72
N VAL A 216 14.07 -2.92 12.81
CA VAL A 216 12.72 -2.35 12.81
C VAL A 216 11.93 -2.83 11.61
N TYR A 217 10.75 -3.38 11.89
CA TYR A 217 9.68 -3.59 10.92
C TYR A 217 8.53 -2.63 11.22
N ALA A 218 7.95 -1.98 10.22
CA ALA A 218 6.76 -1.18 10.42
C ALA A 218 5.71 -1.40 9.33
N GLY A 219 4.48 -1.75 9.73
CA GLY A 219 3.36 -1.87 8.81
C GLY A 219 2.30 -2.89 9.20
N ASN A 220 1.59 -3.40 8.21
CA ASN A 220 0.57 -4.42 8.42
C ASN A 220 1.20 -5.73 8.90
N ILE A 221 0.62 -6.35 9.93
CA ILE A 221 1.00 -7.68 10.42
C ILE A 221 -0.10 -8.64 9.97
N GLY A 222 -0.05 -8.97 8.68
CA GLY A 222 -1.07 -9.79 8.02
C GLY A 222 -0.47 -11.03 7.36
N GLU A 223 -1.35 -11.85 6.80
CA GLU A 223 -1.00 -13.10 6.10
C GLU A 223 0.07 -12.89 5.02
N GLY A 224 -0.09 -11.85 4.20
CA GLY A 224 0.87 -11.58 3.11
C GLY A 224 2.26 -11.15 3.59
N GLN A 225 2.41 -10.73 4.85
CA GLN A 225 3.71 -10.37 5.42
C GLN A 225 4.39 -11.56 6.09
N GLY A 226 3.64 -12.55 6.60
CA GLY A 226 4.17 -13.78 7.16
C GLY A 226 5.20 -13.63 8.29
N LEU A 227 5.05 -12.60 9.13
CA LEU A 227 6.00 -12.34 10.21
C LEU A 227 5.97 -13.46 11.26
N GLU A 228 4.81 -14.05 11.49
CA GLU A 228 4.65 -15.20 12.40
C GLU A 228 5.40 -16.45 11.94
N VAL A 229 5.74 -16.52 10.66
CA VAL A 229 6.50 -17.65 10.08
C VAL A 229 8.00 -17.49 10.29
N ILE A 230 8.53 -16.27 10.09
CA ILE A 230 9.96 -16.02 10.05
C ILE A 230 10.54 -15.47 11.35
N LEU A 231 9.83 -14.54 11.99
CA LEU A 231 10.39 -13.73 13.06
C LEU A 231 10.66 -14.50 14.37
N PRO A 232 9.81 -15.46 14.82
CA PRO A 232 10.06 -16.17 16.06
C PRO A 232 11.40 -16.93 16.07
N GLU A 233 11.67 -17.73 15.06
CA GLU A 233 12.94 -18.47 14.96
C GLU A 233 14.13 -17.54 14.73
N LEU A 234 13.97 -16.51 13.90
CA LEU A 234 15.03 -15.54 13.64
C LEU A 234 15.43 -14.78 14.93
N ALA A 235 14.44 -14.37 15.74
CA ALA A 235 14.66 -13.70 17.01
C ALA A 235 15.34 -14.61 18.05
N GLU A 236 14.95 -15.90 18.09
CA GLU A 236 15.57 -16.90 18.94
C GLU A 236 17.06 -17.06 18.61
N LEU A 237 17.40 -17.22 17.33
CA LEU A 237 18.78 -17.36 16.85
C LEU A 237 19.65 -16.10 17.04
N THR A 238 19.05 -14.95 17.26
CA THR A 238 19.74 -13.65 17.40
C THR A 238 19.51 -13.00 18.76
N ALA A 239 19.11 -13.75 19.79
CA ALA A 239 18.70 -13.24 21.09
C ALA A 239 19.73 -12.33 21.79
N ASN A 240 21.04 -12.59 21.58
CA ASN A 240 22.14 -11.82 22.15
C ASN A 240 22.73 -10.78 21.17
N GLU A 241 22.25 -10.74 19.93
CA GLU A 241 22.78 -9.89 18.85
C GLU A 241 21.82 -8.78 18.43
N MET A 242 20.50 -9.04 18.54
CA MET A 242 19.48 -8.17 17.96
C MET A 242 18.23 -8.05 18.81
N VAL A 243 17.61 -6.86 18.76
CA VAL A 243 16.27 -6.60 19.24
C VAL A 243 15.39 -6.23 18.05
N PHE A 244 14.25 -6.87 17.94
CA PHE A 244 13.27 -6.59 16.88
C PHE A 244 12.16 -5.71 17.41
N ARG A 245 11.94 -4.56 16.79
CA ARG A 245 10.79 -3.69 17.05
C ARG A 245 9.80 -3.81 15.90
N VAL A 246 8.66 -4.42 16.15
CA VAL A 246 7.59 -4.67 15.18
C VAL A 246 6.46 -3.68 15.42
N ILE A 247 6.37 -2.67 14.57
CA ILE A 247 5.42 -1.56 14.70
C ILE A 247 4.26 -1.80 13.75
N GLY A 248 3.05 -1.98 14.29
CA GLY A 248 1.87 -2.15 13.45
C GLY A 248 0.73 -2.92 14.07
N ASP A 249 -0.22 -3.25 13.20
CA ASP A 249 -1.41 -4.05 13.53
C ASP A 249 -1.81 -4.89 12.32
N GLY A 250 -2.65 -5.89 12.52
CA GLY A 250 -3.16 -6.74 11.44
C GLY A 250 -3.67 -8.08 11.94
N GLY A 251 -4.26 -8.84 11.04
CA GLY A 251 -4.95 -10.10 11.37
C GLY A 251 -4.05 -11.22 11.91
N ARG A 252 -2.72 -11.12 11.75
CA ARG A 252 -1.75 -12.10 12.24
C ARG A 252 -0.96 -11.64 13.47
N LYS A 253 -1.26 -10.45 14.01
CA LYS A 253 -0.56 -9.92 15.18
C LYS A 253 -0.70 -10.83 16.39
N GLN A 254 -1.90 -11.34 16.66
CA GLN A 254 -2.13 -12.24 17.78
C GLN A 254 -1.37 -13.57 17.60
N ALA A 255 -1.43 -14.16 16.41
CA ALA A 255 -0.70 -15.39 16.11
C ALA A 255 0.83 -15.23 16.29
N LEU A 256 1.37 -14.06 15.86
CA LEU A 256 2.77 -13.72 16.13
C LEU A 256 3.04 -13.63 17.63
N ALA A 257 2.21 -12.94 18.41
CA ALA A 257 2.37 -12.79 19.85
C ALA A 257 2.34 -14.13 20.57
N ASP A 258 1.40 -15.01 20.19
CA ASP A 258 1.24 -16.35 20.77
C ASP A 258 2.47 -17.23 20.50
N GLU A 259 3.02 -17.17 19.28
CA GLU A 259 4.22 -17.98 18.92
C GLU A 259 5.47 -17.43 19.64
N LEU A 260 5.63 -16.11 19.77
CA LEU A 260 6.70 -15.52 20.56
C LEU A 260 6.63 -15.92 22.04
N ALA A 261 5.44 -15.89 22.63
CA ALA A 261 5.21 -16.30 24.01
C ALA A 261 5.49 -17.78 24.23
N LYS A 262 5.01 -18.64 23.33
CA LYS A 262 5.23 -20.09 23.37
C LYS A 262 6.71 -20.48 23.35
N ARG A 263 7.54 -19.72 22.60
CA ARG A 263 9.00 -19.93 22.52
C ARG A 263 9.76 -19.19 23.62
N GLY A 264 9.11 -18.39 24.46
CA GLY A 264 9.77 -17.59 25.50
C GLY A 264 10.68 -16.48 24.97
N ILE A 265 10.40 -15.96 23.77
CA ILE A 265 11.21 -14.94 23.09
C ILE A 265 11.01 -13.58 23.76
N LYS A 266 12.10 -12.91 24.12
CA LYS A 266 12.10 -11.64 24.85
C LYS A 266 12.67 -10.47 24.08
N ASN A 267 13.36 -10.70 22.97
CA ASN A 267 13.98 -9.69 22.14
C ASN A 267 13.12 -9.22 20.97
N VAL A 268 11.79 -9.38 21.08
CA VAL A 268 10.80 -8.85 20.13
C VAL A 268 9.81 -7.95 20.86
N GLU A 269 9.73 -6.68 20.45
CA GLU A 269 8.78 -5.68 20.94
C GLU A 269 7.66 -5.48 19.92
N LEU A 270 6.41 -5.76 20.31
CA LEU A 270 5.22 -5.50 19.48
C LEU A 270 4.63 -4.15 19.82
N VAL A 271 4.78 -3.17 18.92
CA VAL A 271 4.34 -1.78 19.11
C VAL A 271 3.04 -1.53 18.32
N ALA A 272 2.12 -0.77 18.89
CA ALA A 272 0.93 -0.30 18.17
C ALA A 272 1.30 0.60 16.97
N PRO A 273 0.39 0.76 15.98
CA PRO A 273 0.62 1.70 14.88
C PRO A 273 0.97 3.10 15.37
N LEU A 274 2.02 3.67 14.85
CA LEU A 274 2.52 5.00 15.19
C LEU A 274 2.02 6.07 14.21
N LYS A 275 1.87 7.29 14.71
CA LYS A 275 1.72 8.48 13.86
C LYS A 275 3.01 8.72 13.07
N ARG A 276 2.89 9.48 11.98
CA ARG A 276 3.97 9.72 11.01
C ARG A 276 5.30 10.14 11.67
N ASP A 277 5.26 11.18 12.51
CA ASP A 277 6.48 11.71 13.15
C ASP A 277 7.16 10.71 14.07
N ALA A 278 6.38 9.91 14.80
CA ALA A 278 6.90 8.85 15.66
C ALA A 278 7.49 7.69 14.84
N LEU A 279 6.89 7.40 13.68
CA LEU A 279 7.40 6.38 12.75
C LEU A 279 8.74 6.82 12.14
N VAL A 280 8.86 8.08 11.73
CA VAL A 280 10.11 8.65 11.22
C VAL A 280 11.22 8.53 12.27
N ARG A 281 10.94 8.86 13.54
CA ARG A 281 11.90 8.67 14.64
C ARG A 281 12.27 7.20 14.83
N ALA A 282 11.30 6.29 14.80
CA ALA A 282 11.60 4.86 14.93
C ALA A 282 12.52 4.34 13.81
N TYR A 283 12.36 4.83 12.59
CA TYR A 283 13.27 4.50 11.50
C TYR A 283 14.68 5.11 11.71
N ALA A 284 14.76 6.34 12.22
CA ALA A 284 16.05 6.97 12.53
C ALA A 284 16.83 6.22 13.64
N GLU A 285 16.11 5.65 14.62
CA GLU A 285 16.66 4.84 15.69
C GLU A 285 17.08 3.43 15.28
N ALA A 286 16.58 2.92 14.14
CA ALA A 286 16.90 1.60 13.64
C ALA A 286 18.36 1.49 13.18
N ASP A 287 18.97 0.34 13.40
CA ASP A 287 20.24 -0.05 12.76
C ASP A 287 20.01 -0.75 11.43
N VAL A 288 18.91 -1.51 11.33
CA VAL A 288 18.47 -2.21 10.11
C VAL A 288 16.94 -2.09 9.97
N LEU A 289 16.48 -1.84 8.76
CA LEU A 289 15.07 -1.89 8.42
C LEU A 289 14.73 -3.22 7.78
N PHE A 290 13.72 -3.89 8.32
CA PHE A 290 13.33 -5.24 7.92
C PHE A 290 12.03 -5.25 7.13
N LEU A 291 12.02 -5.91 5.99
CA LEU A 291 10.84 -6.13 5.14
C LEU A 291 10.64 -7.61 4.91
N HIS A 292 9.41 -8.09 4.99
CA HIS A 292 9.08 -9.46 4.62
C HIS A 292 7.73 -9.54 3.91
N LEU A 293 7.67 -10.32 2.85
CA LEU A 293 6.45 -10.81 2.21
C LEU A 293 6.50 -12.33 2.19
N ASN A 294 5.35 -12.95 2.30
CA ASN A 294 5.24 -14.41 2.19
C ASN A 294 5.57 -14.89 0.76
N SER A 295 5.92 -16.15 0.62
CA SER A 295 6.28 -16.81 -0.66
C SER A 295 5.04 -17.16 -1.51
N TYR A 296 4.10 -16.21 -1.66
CA TYR A 296 2.94 -16.36 -2.52
C TYR A 296 3.24 -15.81 -3.92
N ALA A 297 2.86 -16.54 -4.98
CA ALA A 297 3.09 -16.13 -6.36
C ALA A 297 2.41 -14.79 -6.69
N ALA A 298 1.28 -14.47 -6.05
CA ALA A 298 0.64 -13.16 -6.17
C ALA A 298 1.54 -12.03 -5.68
N LEU A 299 2.37 -12.27 -4.66
CA LEU A 299 3.26 -11.28 -4.06
C LEU A 299 4.56 -11.07 -4.84
N GLU A 300 4.94 -11.99 -5.72
CA GLU A 300 6.12 -11.83 -6.59
C GLU A 300 6.02 -10.63 -7.54
N LYS A 301 4.80 -10.20 -7.86
CA LYS A 301 4.52 -9.07 -8.76
C LYS A 301 4.39 -7.73 -8.02
N VAL A 302 4.28 -7.77 -6.69
CA VAL A 302 4.02 -6.59 -5.85
C VAL A 302 5.30 -5.79 -5.63
N LEU A 303 5.20 -4.45 -5.62
CA LEU A 303 6.25 -3.56 -5.13
C LEU A 303 5.75 -2.85 -3.86
N PRO A 304 6.19 -3.28 -2.66
CA PRO A 304 5.71 -2.74 -1.41
C PRO A 304 6.09 -1.26 -1.22
N SER A 305 5.16 -0.45 -0.73
CA SER A 305 5.41 0.97 -0.45
C SER A 305 6.55 1.20 0.55
N LYS A 306 6.77 0.24 1.47
CA LYS A 306 7.86 0.31 2.46
C LYS A 306 9.25 0.37 1.87
N VAL A 307 9.46 -0.21 0.69
CA VAL A 307 10.75 -0.13 -0.01
C VAL A 307 11.15 1.34 -0.22
N PHE A 308 10.20 2.19 -0.61
CA PHE A 308 10.44 3.62 -0.83
C PHE A 308 10.71 4.36 0.48
N GLU A 309 9.90 4.10 1.51
CA GLU A 309 10.07 4.70 2.84
C GLU A 309 11.43 4.32 3.45
N TYR A 310 11.78 3.03 3.42
CA TYR A 310 13.04 2.52 3.95
C TYR A 310 14.25 3.03 3.18
N ALA A 311 14.18 3.00 1.85
CA ALA A 311 15.28 3.50 1.02
C ALA A 311 15.56 4.98 1.25
N ALA A 312 14.53 5.80 1.49
CA ALA A 312 14.68 7.22 1.75
C ALA A 312 15.47 7.53 3.02
N THR A 313 15.48 6.64 4.01
CA THR A 313 16.18 6.85 5.29
C THR A 313 17.70 6.65 5.20
N GLY A 314 18.22 6.09 4.12
CA GLY A 314 19.64 5.71 4.00
C GLY A 314 20.07 4.55 4.90
N LYS A 315 19.18 3.99 5.72
CA LYS A 315 19.48 2.85 6.61
C LYS A 315 19.67 1.55 5.84
N PRO A 316 20.48 0.61 6.33
CA PRO A 316 20.56 -0.75 5.80
C PRO A 316 19.18 -1.42 5.74
N ILE A 317 18.93 -2.17 4.68
CA ILE A 317 17.65 -2.87 4.48
C ILE A 317 17.89 -4.37 4.34
N VAL A 318 17.11 -5.18 5.05
CA VAL A 318 17.04 -6.62 4.85
C VAL A 318 15.62 -6.98 4.44
N ALA A 319 15.48 -7.60 3.26
CA ALA A 319 14.18 -7.83 2.63
C ALA A 319 13.99 -9.29 2.23
N GLY A 320 13.04 -9.98 2.89
CA GLY A 320 12.55 -11.29 2.48
C GLY A 320 11.47 -11.11 1.41
N VAL A 321 11.87 -11.09 0.15
CA VAL A 321 10.99 -10.87 -0.99
C VAL A 321 11.47 -11.66 -2.21
N SER A 322 10.55 -11.94 -3.14
CA SER A 322 10.83 -12.62 -4.40
C SER A 322 10.33 -11.81 -5.60
N GLY A 323 10.58 -12.31 -6.80
CA GLY A 323 10.09 -11.74 -8.05
C GLY A 323 10.48 -10.28 -8.24
N TYR A 324 9.54 -9.46 -8.73
CA TYR A 324 9.78 -8.07 -9.08
C TYR A 324 10.34 -7.21 -7.93
N SER A 325 9.88 -7.45 -6.69
CA SER A 325 10.40 -6.73 -5.52
C SER A 325 11.89 -7.03 -5.28
N ALA A 326 12.29 -8.28 -5.44
CA ALA A 326 13.69 -8.67 -5.28
C ALA A 326 14.60 -8.05 -6.35
N GLU A 327 14.15 -8.07 -7.60
CA GLU A 327 14.85 -7.44 -8.72
C GLU A 327 14.97 -5.92 -8.51
N PHE A 328 13.88 -5.26 -8.16
CA PHE A 328 13.84 -3.83 -7.90
C PHE A 328 14.81 -3.42 -6.76
N ILE A 329 14.79 -4.13 -5.64
CA ILE A 329 15.67 -3.81 -4.51
C ILE A 329 17.14 -4.01 -4.90
N ARG A 330 17.48 -5.09 -5.58
CA ARG A 330 18.86 -5.35 -6.02
C ARG A 330 19.38 -4.33 -7.02
N SER A 331 18.52 -3.82 -7.91
CA SER A 331 18.92 -2.86 -8.95
C SER A 331 18.90 -1.41 -8.49
N GLU A 332 17.98 -1.03 -7.59
CA GLU A 332 17.69 0.38 -7.28
C GLU A 332 18.14 0.80 -5.87
N VAL A 333 18.35 -0.15 -4.95
CA VAL A 333 18.60 0.18 -3.54
C VAL A 333 19.96 -0.35 -3.09
N SER A 334 20.94 0.54 -2.98
CA SER A 334 22.25 0.19 -2.42
C SER A 334 22.16 -0.15 -0.93
N ASN A 335 23.11 -0.92 -0.39
CA ASN A 335 23.15 -1.39 1.01
C ASN A 335 21.82 -2.03 1.44
N ALA A 336 21.36 -2.96 0.61
CA ALA A 336 20.17 -3.77 0.85
C ALA A 336 20.47 -5.23 0.55
N GLU A 337 20.12 -6.12 1.45
CA GLU A 337 20.25 -7.57 1.27
C GLU A 337 18.86 -8.19 1.07
N VAL A 338 18.75 -9.00 0.04
CA VAL A 338 17.50 -9.71 -0.30
C VAL A 338 17.69 -11.18 0.01
N PHE A 339 16.75 -11.76 0.74
CA PHE A 339 16.74 -13.18 1.09
C PHE A 339 15.45 -13.88 0.63
N THR A 340 15.48 -15.22 0.57
CA THR A 340 14.35 -16.04 0.19
C THR A 340 13.22 -15.95 1.24
N PRO A 341 12.00 -15.53 0.89
CA PRO A 341 10.88 -15.43 1.83
C PRO A 341 10.67 -16.70 2.66
N GLY A 342 10.49 -16.54 3.97
CA GLY A 342 10.24 -17.63 4.89
C GLY A 342 11.47 -18.50 5.23
N VAL A 343 12.64 -18.25 4.64
CA VAL A 343 13.87 -19.02 4.92
C VAL A 343 14.71 -18.31 5.97
N VAL A 344 14.62 -18.79 7.22
CA VAL A 344 15.28 -18.17 8.39
C VAL A 344 16.80 -18.13 8.24
N ARG A 345 17.41 -19.20 7.73
CA ARG A 345 18.87 -19.24 7.50
C ARG A 345 19.33 -18.14 6.56
N ASP A 346 18.59 -17.89 5.49
CA ASP A 346 18.91 -16.85 4.50
C ASP A 346 18.71 -15.45 5.11
N ALA A 347 17.65 -15.27 5.92
CA ALA A 347 17.40 -14.03 6.67
C ALA A 347 18.53 -13.72 7.66
N LEU A 348 19.00 -14.73 8.40
CA LEU A 348 20.11 -14.59 9.34
C LEU A 348 21.41 -14.22 8.62
N ALA A 349 21.71 -14.87 7.50
CA ALA A 349 22.87 -14.55 6.67
C ALA A 349 22.79 -13.10 6.13
N ALA A 350 21.64 -12.68 5.66
CA ALA A 350 21.41 -11.32 5.17
C ALA A 350 21.58 -10.26 6.29
N LEU A 351 21.02 -10.51 7.49
CA LEU A 351 21.17 -9.63 8.65
C LEU A 351 22.62 -9.50 9.13
N ARG A 352 23.41 -10.56 9.03
CA ARG A 352 24.84 -10.52 9.39
C ARG A 352 25.70 -9.89 8.31
N LYS A 353 25.30 -10.03 7.04
CA LYS A 353 26.03 -9.50 5.88
C LYS A 353 25.80 -7.99 5.70
N VAL A 354 24.56 -7.50 5.93
CA VAL A 354 24.25 -6.09 5.73
C VAL A 354 25.07 -5.21 6.69
N GLY A 355 25.69 -4.17 6.13
CA GLY A 355 26.47 -3.21 6.93
C GLY A 355 25.55 -2.39 7.86
N THR A 356 26.16 -1.65 8.78
CA THR A 356 25.43 -0.71 9.68
C THR A 356 25.58 0.74 9.24
N ALA A 357 26.40 1.01 8.23
CA ALA A 357 26.67 2.36 7.74
C ALA A 357 25.45 2.95 7.02
N HIS A 358 25.21 4.23 7.30
CA HIS A 358 24.26 5.02 6.52
C HIS A 358 24.78 5.17 5.08
N THR A 359 23.87 5.06 4.11
CA THR A 359 24.20 5.15 2.69
C THR A 359 23.40 6.28 2.05
N ASP A 360 24.09 7.17 1.34
CA ASP A 360 23.42 8.20 0.55
C ASP A 360 22.61 7.57 -0.58
N ARG A 361 21.31 7.86 -0.60
CA ARG A 361 20.37 7.45 -1.63
C ARG A 361 19.61 8.64 -2.23
N SER A 362 20.26 9.79 -2.28
CA SER A 362 19.69 11.02 -2.85
C SER A 362 19.19 10.83 -4.31
N ALA A 363 19.94 10.08 -5.12
CA ALA A 363 19.51 9.74 -6.48
C ALA A 363 18.24 8.89 -6.51
N PHE A 364 18.10 7.91 -5.60
CA PHE A 364 16.86 7.13 -5.45
C PHE A 364 15.68 8.01 -5.04
N VAL A 365 15.90 8.89 -4.06
CA VAL A 365 14.90 9.84 -3.58
C VAL A 365 14.44 10.77 -4.69
N ALA A 366 15.35 11.34 -5.45
CA ALA A 366 15.03 12.20 -6.59
C ALA A 366 14.20 11.46 -7.66
N LYS A 367 14.58 10.23 -8.00
CA LYS A 367 13.90 9.38 -8.99
C LYS A 367 12.49 8.99 -8.56
N TYR A 368 12.29 8.71 -7.26
CA TYR A 368 11.06 8.15 -6.73
C TYR A 368 10.30 9.09 -5.78
N ARG A 369 10.54 10.40 -5.84
CA ARG A 369 9.81 11.37 -5.01
C ARG A 369 8.32 11.31 -5.29
N ARG A 370 7.50 11.12 -4.24
CA ARG A 370 6.05 10.92 -4.38
C ARG A 370 5.35 12.13 -4.98
N SER A 371 5.76 13.33 -4.62
CA SER A 371 5.21 14.58 -5.18
C SER A 371 5.34 14.62 -6.71
N GLU A 372 6.51 14.25 -7.24
CA GLU A 372 6.76 14.20 -8.68
C GLU A 372 5.97 13.09 -9.39
N ILE A 373 5.91 11.89 -8.78
CA ILE A 373 5.09 10.79 -9.32
C ILE A 373 3.61 11.18 -9.34
N SER A 374 3.12 11.80 -8.25
CA SER A 374 1.72 12.23 -8.16
C SER A 374 1.40 13.37 -9.11
N ARG A 375 2.33 14.30 -9.35
CA ARG A 375 2.19 15.36 -10.34
C ARG A 375 2.05 14.78 -11.74
N LYS A 376 2.96 13.89 -12.16
CA LYS A 376 2.90 13.21 -13.46
C LYS A 376 1.60 12.41 -13.62
N MET A 377 1.14 11.77 -12.56
CA MET A 377 -0.13 11.04 -12.58
C MET A 377 -1.34 11.99 -12.67
N ALA A 378 -1.29 13.15 -12.00
CA ALA A 378 -2.31 14.17 -12.10
C ALA A 378 -2.40 14.74 -13.52
N ASP A 379 -1.25 15.04 -14.15
CA ASP A 379 -1.18 15.48 -15.54
C ASP A 379 -1.82 14.45 -16.49
N ASP A 380 -1.53 13.16 -16.28
CA ASP A 380 -2.11 12.06 -17.06
C ASP A 380 -3.63 11.92 -16.86
N ILE A 381 -4.11 12.06 -15.61
CA ILE A 381 -5.55 12.07 -15.29
C ILE A 381 -6.26 13.23 -16.00
N LEU A 382 -5.69 14.43 -16.00
CA LEU A 382 -6.26 15.61 -16.64
C LEU A 382 -6.27 15.48 -18.16
N ALA A 383 -5.23 14.94 -18.76
CA ALA A 383 -5.18 14.68 -20.18
C ALA A 383 -6.26 13.67 -20.60
N VAL A 384 -6.45 12.60 -19.82
CA VAL A 384 -7.57 11.66 -20.04
C VAL A 384 -8.90 12.38 -19.87
N ALA A 385 -9.10 13.19 -18.82
CA ALA A 385 -10.36 13.90 -18.58
C ALA A 385 -10.72 14.85 -19.73
N SER A 386 -9.75 15.60 -20.26
CA SER A 386 -9.94 16.55 -21.37
C SER A 386 -10.10 15.87 -22.74
N GLY A 387 -9.82 14.57 -22.87
CA GLY A 387 -9.89 13.86 -24.14
C GLY A 387 -8.67 14.06 -25.03
N GLN A 388 -7.57 14.55 -24.49
CA GLN A 388 -6.32 14.61 -25.20
C GLN A 388 -5.74 13.20 -25.38
N GLU A 389 -5.29 12.85 -26.60
CA GLU A 389 -4.54 11.63 -26.82
C GLU A 389 -3.17 11.75 -26.14
N VAL A 390 -3.04 11.10 -25.00
CA VAL A 390 -1.72 10.94 -24.37
C VAL A 390 -1.01 9.81 -25.11
N ARG A 391 -0.07 10.17 -25.98
CA ARG A 391 0.82 9.19 -26.61
C ARG A 391 1.58 8.44 -25.52
N SER A 392 1.45 7.10 -25.53
CA SER A 392 2.14 6.15 -24.65
C SER A 392 3.64 6.16 -24.86
#